data_2d659c3835df28e0f6e735404dc878f3
#
_entry.id   2d659c3835df28e0f6e735404dc878f3
#
_cell.length_a   1.000
_cell.length_b   1.000
_cell.length_c   1.000
_cell.angle_alpha   90.00
_cell.angle_beta   90.00
_cell.angle_gamma   90.00
#
_symmetry.space_group_name_H-M   'P 1'
#
loop_
_entity.id
_entity.type
_entity.pdbx_description
1 polymer ?
#
loop_
_entity_poly.entity_id
_entity_poly.type
_entity_poly.pdbx_seq_one_letter_code
_entity_poly.pdbx_strand_id
1 'polypeptide(L)'
;MKVYKPYHASMKDMISFHSQEYIEFLRDVTPTNVHTFPKEKLLTYNIGEDWWVRNLFNCLISSVLLFFSPIFDGIYRFSSIYTGASLQAAKYLNNGVTDIAINWSGGLHHAKKFEASGFCYVNDIVIATLELLKYNPRVLYIDIDVHHGDGVQEAFYLTDRVMTVSFHRYGNMFFPGTGDMYEVGAKAGKYYAVNVPLKEGIDDDMYFSVFRAVINDVVAFYRPTTIVLQCGADSLGCDRLGVFNLSIRGHGRCVRMVKELGLPLLVVGGGGYTVRNVARCWAYETAVLLDQEKVISNELPYSPYIEFFYPDYTLHPDLTTKLDNANTRQYIEALRMTVHDNLKQLVHAPSVQFTDVPSDYLANFCNDLNDDREKPNELFVEEEQEPTAA
;
A
#
# COMPACT_ATOMS: atom_id res chain seq x y z
N MET A 1 -9.30 -0.82 -19.95
CA MET A 1 -8.80 -1.58 -18.79
C MET A 1 -9.03 -3.07 -19.03
N LYS A 2 -8.06 -3.92 -18.68
CA LYS A 2 -8.22 -5.38 -18.64
C LYS A 2 -8.21 -5.81 -17.17
N VAL A 3 -9.09 -6.74 -16.81
CA VAL A 3 -9.17 -7.29 -15.46
C VAL A 3 -8.66 -8.72 -15.49
N TYR A 4 -7.76 -9.05 -14.59
CA TYR A 4 -7.17 -10.38 -14.48
C TYR A 4 -7.52 -11.00 -13.14
N LYS A 5 -7.74 -12.32 -13.13
CA LYS A 5 -7.84 -13.07 -11.89
C LYS A 5 -6.44 -13.19 -11.30
N PRO A 6 -6.21 -12.82 -10.03
CA PRO A 6 -4.90 -12.99 -9.41
C PRO A 6 -4.59 -14.48 -9.20
N TYR A 7 -3.34 -14.86 -9.40
CA TYR A 7 -2.88 -16.16 -8.91
C TYR A 7 -2.54 -16.08 -7.41
N HIS A 8 -2.50 -17.20 -6.76
CA HIS A 8 -2.08 -17.28 -5.37
C HIS A 8 -0.54 -17.25 -5.30
N ALA A 9 0.03 -16.30 -4.57
CA ALA A 9 1.45 -16.34 -4.28
C ALA A 9 1.80 -17.66 -3.56
N SER A 10 2.82 -18.34 -4.03
CA SER A 10 3.32 -19.53 -3.38
C SER A 10 4.05 -19.18 -2.08
N MET A 11 4.26 -20.16 -1.21
CA MET A 11 5.13 -19.98 -0.05
C MET A 11 6.52 -19.48 -0.47
N LYS A 12 7.06 -19.98 -1.58
CA LYS A 12 8.35 -19.55 -2.13
C LYS A 12 8.35 -18.07 -2.51
N ASP A 13 7.26 -17.55 -3.05
CA ASP A 13 7.14 -16.14 -3.38
C ASP A 13 7.14 -15.28 -2.10
N MET A 14 6.39 -15.69 -1.07
CA MET A 14 6.31 -14.95 0.19
C MET A 14 7.61 -14.98 1.00
N ILE A 15 8.33 -16.10 1.02
CA ILE A 15 9.64 -16.22 1.68
C ILE A 15 10.78 -15.53 0.90
N SER A 16 10.52 -14.95 -0.26
CA SER A 16 11.50 -14.06 -0.92
C SER A 16 11.82 -12.82 -0.08
N PHE A 17 10.92 -12.43 0.82
CA PHE A 17 11.12 -11.36 1.79
C PHE A 17 10.97 -11.84 3.24
N HIS A 18 9.87 -12.54 3.55
CA HIS A 18 9.58 -12.97 4.91
C HIS A 18 10.40 -14.20 5.32
N SER A 19 10.58 -14.41 6.62
CA SER A 19 11.19 -15.66 7.12
C SER A 19 10.25 -16.84 6.86
N GLN A 20 10.85 -17.99 6.62
CA GLN A 20 10.11 -19.22 6.38
C GLN A 20 9.24 -19.57 7.59
N GLU A 21 9.78 -19.46 8.78
CA GLU A 21 9.09 -19.80 10.04
C GLU A 21 7.85 -18.93 10.26
N TYR A 22 7.91 -17.65 9.89
CA TYR A 22 6.78 -16.75 9.98
C TYR A 22 5.67 -17.13 8.97
N ILE A 23 6.02 -17.40 7.72
CA ILE A 23 5.03 -17.79 6.69
C ILE A 23 4.42 -19.17 6.99
N GLU A 24 5.21 -20.13 7.51
CA GLU A 24 4.68 -21.41 7.99
C GLU A 24 3.72 -21.21 9.16
N PHE A 25 4.02 -20.32 10.08
CA PHE A 25 3.12 -19.98 11.17
C PHE A 25 1.80 -19.38 10.65
N LEU A 26 1.84 -18.44 9.71
CA LEU A 26 0.62 -17.87 9.09
C LEU A 26 -0.23 -18.93 8.38
N ARG A 27 0.40 -19.94 7.76
CA ARG A 27 -0.30 -21.06 7.13
C ARG A 27 -1.02 -21.93 8.12
N ASP A 28 -0.42 -22.17 9.27
CA ASP A 28 -0.86 -23.19 10.22
C ASP A 28 -1.81 -22.61 11.30
N VAL A 29 -1.76 -21.29 11.56
CA VAL A 29 -2.58 -20.64 12.58
C VAL A 29 -4.02 -20.41 12.11
N THR A 30 -4.98 -20.72 13.00
CA THR A 30 -6.41 -20.47 12.80
C THR A 30 -7.04 -19.96 14.09
N PRO A 31 -8.22 -19.34 14.06
CA PRO A 31 -8.95 -18.98 15.29
C PRO A 31 -9.23 -20.16 16.22
N THR A 32 -9.34 -21.36 15.66
CA THR A 32 -9.65 -22.59 16.44
C THR A 32 -8.44 -23.22 17.12
N ASN A 33 -7.23 -23.03 16.58
CA ASN A 33 -6.00 -23.65 17.10
C ASN A 33 -5.00 -22.66 17.73
N VAL A 34 -5.27 -21.36 17.71
CA VAL A 34 -4.35 -20.33 18.23
C VAL A 34 -3.90 -20.58 19.66
N HIS A 35 -4.80 -21.14 20.49
CA HIS A 35 -4.53 -21.46 21.89
C HIS A 35 -3.52 -22.60 22.07
N THR A 36 -3.22 -23.38 21.02
CA THR A 36 -2.22 -24.47 21.06
C THR A 36 -0.79 -23.96 20.84
N PHE A 37 -0.64 -22.74 20.32
CA PHE A 37 0.68 -22.15 20.12
C PHE A 37 1.22 -21.54 21.41
N PRO A 38 2.55 -21.62 21.66
CA PRO A 38 3.18 -20.91 22.77
C PRO A 38 2.92 -19.40 22.68
N LYS A 39 2.63 -18.77 23.83
CA LYS A 39 2.39 -17.31 23.88
C LYS A 39 3.56 -16.49 23.35
N GLU A 40 4.78 -16.95 23.64
CA GLU A 40 6.00 -16.33 23.16
C GLU A 40 6.04 -16.28 21.63
N LYS A 41 5.54 -17.32 20.94
CA LYS A 41 5.49 -17.39 19.49
C LYS A 41 4.45 -16.40 18.92
N LEU A 42 3.29 -16.29 19.56
CA LEU A 42 2.26 -15.31 19.19
C LEU A 42 2.78 -13.87 19.35
N LEU A 43 3.48 -13.58 20.44
CA LEU A 43 4.13 -12.30 20.70
C LEU A 43 5.23 -12.00 19.69
N THR A 44 6.07 -12.99 19.36
CA THR A 44 7.15 -12.83 18.39
C THR A 44 6.63 -12.45 17.01
N TYR A 45 5.49 -13.00 16.59
CA TYR A 45 4.89 -12.71 15.30
C TYR A 45 3.85 -11.58 15.33
N ASN A 46 3.65 -10.98 16.52
CA ASN A 46 2.68 -9.89 16.73
C ASN A 46 1.25 -10.25 16.25
N ILE A 47 0.85 -11.49 16.50
CA ILE A 47 -0.43 -12.04 16.09
C ILE A 47 -1.15 -12.58 17.32
N GLY A 48 -2.41 -12.19 17.53
CA GLY A 48 -3.19 -12.62 18.68
C GLY A 48 -4.67 -12.31 18.59
N GLU A 49 -5.41 -12.72 19.61
CA GLU A 49 -6.81 -12.35 19.77
C GLU A 49 -6.91 -11.00 20.50
N ASP A 50 -7.84 -10.13 20.09
CA ASP A 50 -8.11 -8.82 20.69
C ASP A 50 -8.47 -8.88 22.20
N TRP A 51 -8.86 -10.04 22.73
CA TRP A 51 -9.27 -10.19 24.13
C TRP A 51 -8.12 -10.01 25.14
N TRP A 52 -6.86 -10.24 24.73
CA TRP A 52 -5.69 -9.99 25.56
C TRP A 52 -5.50 -8.50 25.83
N VAL A 53 -5.85 -7.66 24.89
CA VAL A 53 -5.83 -6.21 25.02
C VAL A 53 -6.84 -5.76 26.07
N ARG A 54 -8.04 -6.38 26.14
CA ARG A 54 -9.07 -6.04 27.14
C ARG A 54 -8.65 -6.34 28.57
N ASN A 55 -7.83 -7.35 28.81
CA ASN A 55 -7.37 -7.71 30.17
C ASN A 55 -6.13 -6.92 30.62
N LEU A 56 -5.32 -6.40 29.71
CA LEU A 56 -4.21 -5.48 30.03
C LEU A 56 -4.71 -4.05 30.34
N PHE A 57 -5.88 -3.65 29.85
CA PHE A 57 -6.48 -2.35 30.15
C PHE A 57 -6.90 -2.18 31.62
N ASN A 58 -7.01 -3.26 32.40
CA ASN A 58 -7.26 -3.20 33.83
C ASN A 58 -5.99 -3.01 34.67
N CYS A 59 -4.81 -2.99 34.08
CA CYS A 59 -3.56 -2.72 34.76
C CYS A 59 -2.89 -1.51 34.12
N LEU A 60 -3.04 -0.37 34.79
CA LEU A 60 -2.39 0.92 34.60
C LEU A 60 -1.05 0.89 33.82
N ILE A 61 -1.07 0.95 32.48
CA ILE A 61 -0.02 1.61 31.68
C ILE A 61 -0.68 2.05 30.35
N SER A 62 -1.07 3.28 30.32
CA SER A 62 -1.75 3.97 29.21
C SER A 62 -0.78 4.47 28.16
N SER A 63 -0.02 3.66 27.47
CA SER A 63 0.73 4.19 26.32
C SER A 63 1.37 3.18 25.35
N VAL A 64 1.17 1.90 25.48
CA VAL A 64 1.60 0.93 24.46
C VAL A 64 0.38 0.14 24.04
N LEU A 65 -0.37 0.68 23.11
CA LEU A 65 -1.30 -0.08 22.29
C LEU A 65 -0.44 -1.04 21.45
N LEU A 66 -0.20 -2.23 21.96
CA LEU A 66 0.30 -3.34 21.17
C LEU A 66 -0.83 -3.69 20.18
N PHE A 67 -0.73 -3.20 18.97
CA PHE A 67 -1.65 -3.51 17.87
C PHE A 67 -1.32 -4.93 17.38
N PHE A 68 -1.85 -5.93 18.08
CA PHE A 68 -1.83 -7.28 17.56
C PHE A 68 -2.67 -7.36 16.29
N SER A 69 -2.13 -7.98 15.26
CA SER A 69 -2.89 -8.28 14.06
C SER A 69 -3.81 -9.46 14.34
N PRO A 70 -5.14 -9.33 14.12
CA PRO A 70 -6.11 -10.37 14.48
C PRO A 70 -5.96 -11.62 13.63
N ILE A 71 -6.29 -12.78 14.20
CA ILE A 71 -6.36 -14.05 13.47
C ILE A 71 -7.78 -14.24 12.95
N PHE A 72 -7.89 -14.61 11.68
CA PHE A 72 -9.15 -14.97 11.04
C PHE A 72 -8.99 -16.20 10.13
N ASP A 73 -10.10 -16.88 9.84
CA ASP A 73 -10.08 -18.03 8.95
C ASP A 73 -9.61 -17.65 7.55
N GLY A 74 -8.64 -18.41 7.02
CA GLY A 74 -8.10 -18.19 5.69
C GLY A 74 -7.07 -17.07 5.58
N ILE A 75 -6.49 -16.61 6.69
CA ILE A 75 -5.46 -15.54 6.73
C ILE A 75 -4.31 -15.79 5.73
N TYR A 76 -3.80 -17.02 5.65
CA TYR A 76 -2.76 -17.39 4.70
C TYR A 76 -3.25 -17.29 3.24
N ARG A 77 -4.46 -17.81 2.97
CA ARG A 77 -5.06 -17.73 1.63
C ARG A 77 -5.30 -16.28 1.21
N PHE A 78 -5.85 -15.46 2.11
CA PHE A 78 -6.04 -14.03 1.88
C PHE A 78 -4.71 -13.34 1.55
N SER A 79 -3.68 -13.59 2.34
CA SER A 79 -2.33 -13.04 2.12
C SER A 79 -1.72 -13.50 0.80
N SER A 80 -1.91 -14.77 0.44
CA SER A 80 -1.47 -15.36 -0.82
C SER A 80 -2.14 -14.70 -2.04
N ILE A 81 -3.44 -14.36 -1.96
CA ILE A 81 -4.17 -13.75 -3.07
C ILE A 81 -3.70 -12.33 -3.34
N TYR A 82 -3.68 -11.45 -2.34
CA TYR A 82 -3.29 -10.05 -2.57
C TYR A 82 -1.80 -9.92 -2.92
N THR A 83 -0.94 -10.75 -2.32
CA THR A 83 0.49 -10.79 -2.67
C THR A 83 0.70 -11.29 -4.10
N GLY A 84 -0.04 -12.33 -4.50
CA GLY A 84 -0.01 -12.86 -5.87
C GLY A 84 -0.44 -11.83 -6.90
N ALA A 85 -1.47 -11.02 -6.58
CA ALA A 85 -1.92 -9.92 -7.45
C ALA A 85 -0.85 -8.86 -7.65
N SER A 86 -0.20 -8.37 -6.58
CA SER A 86 0.89 -7.39 -6.67
C SER A 86 2.11 -7.94 -7.41
N LEU A 87 2.46 -9.20 -7.15
CA LEU A 87 3.57 -9.87 -7.84
C LEU A 87 3.28 -10.08 -9.33
N GLN A 88 2.06 -10.46 -9.70
CA GLN A 88 1.62 -10.59 -11.09
C GLN A 88 1.64 -9.23 -11.80
N ALA A 89 1.19 -8.17 -11.14
CA ALA A 89 1.24 -6.82 -11.64
C ALA A 89 2.69 -6.38 -11.93
N ALA A 90 3.62 -6.63 -11.02
CA ALA A 90 5.05 -6.35 -11.22
C ALA A 90 5.63 -7.10 -12.41
N LYS A 91 5.28 -8.39 -12.59
CA LYS A 91 5.68 -9.19 -13.76
C LYS A 91 5.13 -8.60 -15.07
N TYR A 92 3.88 -8.12 -15.08
CA TYR A 92 3.29 -7.53 -16.27
C TYR A 92 3.97 -6.20 -16.66
N LEU A 93 4.34 -5.38 -15.68
CA LEU A 93 5.13 -4.17 -15.90
C LEU A 93 6.52 -4.51 -16.44
N ASN A 94 7.23 -5.45 -15.81
CA ASN A 94 8.57 -5.88 -16.23
C ASN A 94 8.60 -6.40 -17.69
N ASN A 95 7.52 -7.04 -18.12
CA ASN A 95 7.44 -7.61 -19.47
C ASN A 95 6.75 -6.69 -20.49
N GLY A 96 6.46 -5.43 -20.12
CA GLY A 96 5.81 -4.47 -21.01
C GLY A 96 4.40 -4.87 -21.47
N VAL A 97 3.71 -5.73 -20.71
CA VAL A 97 2.32 -6.12 -20.99
C VAL A 97 1.36 -4.96 -20.72
N THR A 98 1.71 -4.10 -19.76
CA THR A 98 0.99 -2.89 -19.42
C THR A 98 1.94 -1.84 -18.85
N ASP A 99 1.59 -0.57 -18.98
CA ASP A 99 2.31 0.56 -18.40
C ASP A 99 1.82 0.88 -16.97
N ILE A 100 0.56 0.55 -16.67
CA ILE A 100 -0.05 0.76 -15.35
C ILE A 100 -0.75 -0.53 -14.93
N ALA A 101 -0.45 -0.99 -13.72
CA ALA A 101 -1.12 -2.12 -13.08
C ALA A 101 -1.70 -1.69 -11.73
N ILE A 102 -2.90 -2.19 -11.40
CA ILE A 102 -3.65 -1.79 -10.20
C ILE A 102 -4.00 -3.03 -9.39
N ASN A 103 -3.70 -3.00 -8.07
CA ASN A 103 -4.16 -3.99 -7.11
C ASN A 103 -4.69 -3.28 -5.83
N TRP A 104 -5.97 -2.94 -5.80
CA TRP A 104 -6.58 -2.29 -4.63
C TRP A 104 -6.63 -3.16 -3.37
N SER A 105 -6.43 -4.46 -3.50
CA SER A 105 -6.37 -5.37 -2.33
C SER A 105 -4.98 -5.48 -1.71
N GLY A 106 -3.95 -4.93 -2.36
CA GLY A 106 -2.57 -4.85 -1.87
C GLY A 106 -2.32 -3.57 -1.08
N GLY A 107 -1.05 -3.29 -0.84
CA GLY A 107 -0.64 -2.08 -0.13
C GLY A 107 -0.38 -2.28 1.35
N LEU A 108 -0.04 -3.50 1.78
CA LEU A 108 0.11 -3.87 3.19
C LEU A 108 1.52 -3.52 3.72
N HIS A 109 1.76 -2.23 3.87
CA HIS A 109 3.06 -1.60 4.06
C HIS A 109 3.69 -1.78 5.46
N HIS A 110 2.91 -2.24 6.47
CA HIS A 110 3.43 -2.41 7.83
C HIS A 110 4.03 -3.78 8.10
N ALA A 111 3.72 -4.81 7.29
CA ALA A 111 4.23 -6.16 7.54
C ALA A 111 5.77 -6.18 7.50
N LYS A 112 6.38 -6.76 8.55
CA LYS A 112 7.82 -6.87 8.72
C LYS A 112 8.31 -8.24 8.24
N LYS A 113 9.62 -8.39 8.11
CA LYS A 113 10.22 -9.65 7.68
C LYS A 113 9.83 -10.84 8.57
N PHE A 114 9.69 -10.62 9.86
CA PHE A 114 9.50 -11.66 10.86
C PHE A 114 8.16 -11.59 11.60
N GLU A 115 7.33 -10.56 11.35
CA GLU A 115 6.11 -10.33 12.12
C GLU A 115 5.04 -9.57 11.33
N ALA A 116 3.79 -9.75 11.75
CA ALA A 116 2.69 -8.89 11.31
C ALA A 116 2.73 -7.55 12.04
N SER A 117 2.20 -6.51 11.44
CA SER A 117 2.05 -5.19 12.05
C SER A 117 0.92 -4.41 11.39
N GLY A 118 0.20 -3.57 12.16
CA GLY A 118 -0.78 -2.64 11.61
C GLY A 118 -1.80 -3.29 10.68
N PHE A 119 -2.33 -4.45 11.02
CA PHE A 119 -3.26 -5.27 10.20
C PHE A 119 -2.64 -5.84 8.91
N CYS A 120 -1.32 -5.69 8.73
CA CYS A 120 -0.58 -6.22 7.60
C CYS A 120 0.12 -7.52 7.97
N TYR A 121 -0.03 -8.56 7.14
CA TYR A 121 0.53 -9.90 7.39
C TYR A 121 1.69 -10.23 6.46
N VAL A 122 1.50 -10.09 5.15
CA VAL A 122 2.55 -10.27 4.15
C VAL A 122 2.73 -8.95 3.41
N ASN A 123 3.97 -8.49 3.25
CA ASN A 123 4.27 -7.24 2.58
C ASN A 123 4.37 -7.46 1.07
N ASP A 124 3.22 -7.34 0.41
CA ASP A 124 3.10 -7.48 -1.03
C ASP A 124 3.88 -6.42 -1.80
N ILE A 125 4.02 -5.21 -1.23
CA ILE A 125 4.79 -4.11 -1.82
C ILE A 125 6.26 -4.48 -1.92
N VAL A 126 6.85 -5.00 -0.84
CA VAL A 126 8.26 -5.41 -0.84
C VAL A 126 8.48 -6.54 -1.83
N ILE A 127 7.60 -7.55 -1.86
CA ILE A 127 7.71 -8.70 -2.77
C ILE A 127 7.59 -8.25 -4.24
N ALA A 128 6.62 -7.38 -4.56
CA ALA A 128 6.47 -6.80 -5.89
C ALA A 128 7.68 -5.93 -6.29
N THR A 129 8.21 -5.14 -5.35
CA THR A 129 9.40 -4.31 -5.59
C THR A 129 10.64 -5.17 -5.86
N LEU A 130 10.82 -6.28 -5.14
CA LEU A 130 11.90 -7.24 -5.42
C LEU A 130 11.78 -7.84 -6.83
N GLU A 131 10.55 -8.09 -7.30
CA GLU A 131 10.32 -8.53 -8.68
C GLU A 131 10.67 -7.43 -9.70
N LEU A 132 10.25 -6.17 -9.45
CA LEU A 132 10.58 -5.05 -10.32
C LEU A 132 12.09 -4.82 -10.41
N LEU A 133 12.83 -5.00 -9.32
CA LEU A 133 14.28 -4.84 -9.26
C LEU A 133 15.08 -5.82 -10.13
N LYS A 134 14.44 -6.89 -10.64
CA LYS A 134 15.10 -7.82 -11.58
C LYS A 134 15.41 -7.14 -12.91
N TYR A 135 14.60 -6.17 -13.31
CA TYR A 135 14.68 -5.50 -14.61
C TYR A 135 14.85 -3.98 -14.51
N ASN A 136 14.58 -3.42 -13.34
CA ASN A 136 14.62 -1.98 -13.09
C ASN A 136 15.79 -1.65 -12.15
N PRO A 137 16.72 -0.79 -12.54
CA PRO A 137 17.84 -0.40 -11.67
C PRO A 137 17.39 0.40 -10.46
N ARG A 138 16.33 1.20 -10.58
CA ARG A 138 15.85 2.14 -9.55
C ARG A 138 14.34 2.11 -9.46
N VAL A 139 13.83 1.68 -8.31
CA VAL A 139 12.40 1.67 -8.01
C VAL A 139 12.09 2.79 -7.02
N LEU A 140 11.09 3.62 -7.34
CA LEU A 140 10.56 4.64 -6.43
C LEU A 140 9.29 4.10 -5.79
N TYR A 141 9.29 3.99 -4.47
CA TYR A 141 8.09 3.74 -3.68
C TYR A 141 7.55 5.07 -3.13
N ILE A 142 6.28 5.35 -3.37
CA ILE A 142 5.56 6.53 -2.86
C ILE A 142 4.39 6.03 -2.02
N ASP A 143 4.25 6.56 -0.82
CA ASP A 143 3.22 6.18 0.16
C ASP A 143 2.42 7.43 0.57
N ILE A 144 1.11 7.39 0.33
CA ILE A 144 0.18 8.48 0.69
C ILE A 144 -0.88 8.04 1.70
N ASP A 145 -0.67 6.90 2.36
CA ASP A 145 -1.37 6.47 3.57
C ASP A 145 -1.14 7.49 4.70
N VAL A 146 -2.07 7.60 5.65
CA VAL A 146 -1.87 8.48 6.82
C VAL A 146 -0.78 7.93 7.76
N HIS A 147 -0.51 6.61 7.71
CA HIS A 147 0.51 5.96 8.50
C HIS A 147 1.84 5.86 7.73
N HIS A 148 2.95 5.94 8.45
CA HIS A 148 4.27 5.72 7.88
C HIS A 148 4.43 4.30 7.34
N GLY A 149 4.87 4.12 6.10
CA GLY A 149 5.16 2.83 5.49
C GLY A 149 6.43 2.18 6.02
N ASP A 150 6.44 1.90 7.33
CA ASP A 150 7.61 1.49 8.08
C ASP A 150 8.16 0.14 7.64
N GLY A 151 7.30 -0.83 7.29
CA GLY A 151 7.74 -2.15 6.82
C GLY A 151 8.48 -2.07 5.49
N VAL A 152 8.03 -1.21 4.57
CA VAL A 152 8.70 -1.00 3.28
C VAL A 152 10.00 -0.23 3.48
N GLN A 153 9.99 0.84 4.29
CA GLN A 153 11.21 1.58 4.63
C GLN A 153 12.27 0.66 5.24
N GLU A 154 11.90 -0.17 6.22
CA GLU A 154 12.81 -1.10 6.88
C GLU A 154 13.43 -2.09 5.88
N ALA A 155 12.62 -2.66 4.98
CA ALA A 155 13.07 -3.63 4.00
C ALA A 155 14.17 -3.07 3.08
N PHE A 156 14.09 -1.78 2.73
CA PHE A 156 15.00 -1.15 1.78
C PHE A 156 15.95 -0.11 2.41
N TYR A 157 16.05 -0.07 3.74
CA TYR A 157 16.80 0.97 4.47
C TYR A 157 18.29 1.00 4.16
N LEU A 158 18.85 -0.10 3.65
CA LEU A 158 20.29 -0.28 3.41
C LEU A 158 20.67 -0.27 1.93
N THR A 159 19.73 -0.04 1.01
CA THR A 159 19.96 -0.09 -0.44
C THR A 159 19.67 1.26 -1.10
N ASP A 160 20.42 1.58 -2.13
CA ASP A 160 20.25 2.74 -3.02
C ASP A 160 19.40 2.41 -4.27
N ARG A 161 18.98 1.14 -4.42
CA ARG A 161 18.17 0.69 -5.56
C ARG A 161 16.67 0.95 -5.39
N VAL A 162 16.23 1.21 -4.17
CA VAL A 162 14.85 1.59 -3.85
C VAL A 162 14.89 2.87 -3.05
N MET A 163 14.20 3.89 -3.53
CA MET A 163 13.91 5.08 -2.74
C MET A 163 12.51 4.99 -2.19
N THR A 164 12.35 5.12 -0.88
CA THR A 164 11.05 5.18 -0.22
C THR A 164 10.70 6.62 0.13
N VAL A 165 9.48 7.04 -0.22
CA VAL A 165 8.95 8.39 0.07
C VAL A 165 7.60 8.23 0.74
N SER A 166 7.47 8.66 1.99
CA SER A 166 6.23 8.52 2.76
C SER A 166 5.75 9.87 3.30
N PHE A 167 4.47 10.18 3.04
CA PHE A 167 3.77 11.39 3.51
C PHE A 167 2.77 10.99 4.58
N HIS A 168 3.12 11.09 5.84
CA HIS A 168 2.37 10.47 6.91
C HIS A 168 2.21 11.38 8.13
N ARG A 169 1.26 11.05 8.97
CA ARG A 169 1.10 11.65 10.30
C ARG A 169 2.22 11.17 11.23
N TYR A 170 2.88 12.10 11.89
CA TYR A 170 3.95 11.80 12.83
C TYR A 170 3.82 12.57 14.13
N GLY A 171 4.27 11.97 15.24
CA GLY A 171 4.28 12.55 16.58
C GLY A 171 3.05 12.19 17.42
N ASN A 172 3.06 12.59 18.69
CA ASN A 172 2.00 12.30 19.67
C ASN A 172 1.65 10.82 19.79
N MET A 173 2.65 9.93 19.70
CA MET A 173 2.49 8.47 19.75
C MET A 173 1.55 7.91 18.67
N PHE A 174 1.39 8.61 17.55
CA PHE A 174 0.63 8.11 16.43
C PHE A 174 1.34 6.88 15.80
N PHE A 175 0.58 5.85 15.49
CA PHE A 175 1.12 4.60 14.92
C PHE A 175 1.78 4.84 13.57
N PRO A 176 2.90 4.19 13.24
CA PRO A 176 3.70 3.24 14.05
C PRO A 176 4.75 3.90 14.97
N GLY A 177 4.86 5.22 14.99
CA GLY A 177 5.83 5.96 15.80
C GLY A 177 7.18 6.18 15.14
N THR A 178 7.35 5.73 13.90
CA THR A 178 8.53 5.91 13.04
C THR A 178 8.24 6.90 11.91
N GLY A 179 9.25 7.23 11.10
CA GLY A 179 9.10 8.16 9.97
C GLY A 179 9.43 9.61 10.31
N ASP A 180 10.35 9.86 11.25
CA ASP A 180 10.91 11.18 11.45
C ASP A 180 11.70 11.65 10.21
N MET A 181 11.73 12.96 9.94
CA MET A 181 12.43 13.54 8.79
C MET A 181 13.96 13.25 8.76
N TYR A 182 14.51 12.79 9.88
CA TYR A 182 15.93 12.43 10.00
C TYR A 182 16.16 10.92 9.84
N GLU A 183 15.13 10.13 9.65
CA GLU A 183 15.25 8.73 9.24
C GLU A 183 15.49 8.65 7.73
N VAL A 184 16.75 8.79 7.34
CA VAL A 184 17.15 8.99 5.93
C VAL A 184 17.77 7.77 5.26
N GLY A 185 17.71 6.60 5.89
CA GLY A 185 18.42 5.40 5.42
C GLY A 185 19.83 5.28 6.01
N ALA A 186 20.49 4.17 5.73
CA ALA A 186 21.82 3.89 6.27
C ALA A 186 22.71 3.16 5.25
N LYS A 187 24.04 3.22 5.45
CA LYS A 187 25.05 2.60 4.55
C LYS A 187 24.85 3.04 3.10
N ALA A 188 24.71 2.10 2.16
CA ALA A 188 24.42 2.40 0.75
C ALA A 188 23.06 3.09 0.56
N GLY A 189 22.10 2.82 1.44
CA GLY A 189 20.76 3.42 1.42
C GLY A 189 20.66 4.80 2.09
N LYS A 190 21.77 5.40 2.53
CA LYS A 190 21.74 6.72 3.17
C LYS A 190 21.24 7.79 2.19
N TYR A 191 20.21 8.54 2.60
CA TYR A 191 19.44 9.53 1.84
C TYR A 191 18.45 8.94 0.82
N TYR A 192 18.23 7.60 0.81
CA TYR A 192 17.22 6.94 -0.03
C TYR A 192 15.92 6.62 0.72
N ALA A 193 15.80 7.01 1.98
CA ALA A 193 14.53 7.06 2.70
C ALA A 193 14.15 8.54 2.90
N VAL A 194 12.99 8.93 2.38
CA VAL A 194 12.45 10.30 2.43
C VAL A 194 11.17 10.27 3.26
N ASN A 195 11.20 10.91 4.40
CA ASN A 195 10.05 11.03 5.29
C ASN A 195 9.54 12.47 5.32
N VAL A 196 8.23 12.62 5.13
CA VAL A 196 7.52 13.88 5.21
C VAL A 196 6.52 13.79 6.37
N PRO A 197 6.99 13.98 7.61
CA PRO A 197 6.14 13.90 8.80
C PRO A 197 5.19 15.11 8.84
N LEU A 198 3.90 14.86 8.75
CA LEU A 198 2.86 15.86 8.75
C LEU A 198 2.12 15.87 10.07
N LYS A 199 1.47 16.99 10.37
CA LYS A 199 0.59 17.14 11.52
C LYS A 199 -0.86 16.92 11.11
N GLU A 200 -1.75 16.76 12.10
CA GLU A 200 -3.18 16.60 11.91
C GLU A 200 -3.83 17.75 11.13
N GLY A 201 -4.95 17.47 10.51
CA GLY A 201 -5.80 18.45 9.86
C GLY A 201 -5.27 19.02 8.54
N ILE A 202 -4.23 18.47 7.94
CA ILE A 202 -3.71 18.97 6.66
C ILE A 202 -4.78 18.86 5.57
N ASP A 203 -4.93 19.94 4.77
CA ASP A 203 -5.89 20.06 3.68
C ASP A 203 -5.26 19.73 2.31
N ASP A 204 -6.11 19.66 1.27
CA ASP A 204 -5.72 19.33 -0.09
C ASP A 204 -4.61 20.24 -0.65
N ASP A 205 -4.74 21.55 -0.45
CA ASP A 205 -3.84 22.52 -1.08
C ASP A 205 -2.44 22.46 -0.45
N MET A 206 -2.39 22.39 0.87
CA MET A 206 -1.11 22.30 1.58
C MET A 206 -0.44 20.95 1.34
N TYR A 207 -1.21 19.85 1.42
CA TYR A 207 -0.71 18.50 1.14
C TYR A 207 -0.16 18.38 -0.28
N PHE A 208 -0.94 18.79 -1.29
CA PHE A 208 -0.49 18.71 -2.68
C PHE A 208 0.69 19.64 -2.97
N SER A 209 0.79 20.80 -2.29
CA SER A 209 1.94 21.69 -2.42
C SER A 209 3.24 21.00 -2.00
N VAL A 210 3.26 20.36 -0.83
CA VAL A 210 4.45 19.64 -0.35
C VAL A 210 4.70 18.36 -1.15
N PHE A 211 3.65 17.61 -1.48
CA PHE A 211 3.75 16.42 -2.30
C PHE A 211 4.42 16.72 -3.64
N ARG A 212 3.90 17.71 -4.36
CA ARG A 212 4.45 18.12 -5.66
C ARG A 212 5.91 18.55 -5.57
N ALA A 213 6.27 19.34 -4.56
CA ALA A 213 7.64 19.82 -4.40
C ALA A 213 8.60 18.65 -4.14
N VAL A 214 8.26 17.76 -3.20
CA VAL A 214 9.09 16.60 -2.83
C VAL A 214 9.21 15.62 -4.00
N ILE A 215 8.10 15.25 -4.66
CA ILE A 215 8.14 14.29 -5.77
C ILE A 215 8.94 14.84 -6.96
N ASN A 216 8.83 16.13 -7.29
CA ASN A 216 9.64 16.73 -8.33
C ASN A 216 11.15 16.64 -8.02
N ASP A 217 11.53 16.95 -6.78
CA ASP A 217 12.93 16.86 -6.35
C ASP A 217 13.41 15.40 -6.38
N VAL A 218 12.61 14.47 -5.84
CA VAL A 218 12.92 13.03 -5.85
C VAL A 218 13.14 12.53 -7.28
N VAL A 219 12.24 12.83 -8.20
CA VAL A 219 12.38 12.40 -9.61
C VAL A 219 13.61 13.01 -10.27
N ALA A 220 13.89 14.30 -10.01
CA ALA A 220 15.05 14.98 -10.58
C ALA A 220 16.39 14.39 -10.10
N PHE A 221 16.51 14.09 -8.80
CA PHE A 221 17.74 13.56 -8.21
C PHE A 221 17.88 12.05 -8.34
N TYR A 222 16.84 11.29 -8.07
CA TYR A 222 16.89 9.82 -8.04
C TYR A 222 16.73 9.18 -9.43
N ARG A 223 15.94 9.78 -10.32
CA ARG A 223 15.68 9.32 -11.69
C ARG A 223 15.18 7.87 -11.71
N PRO A 224 14.01 7.57 -11.12
CA PRO A 224 13.47 6.22 -11.06
C PRO A 224 13.19 5.67 -12.47
N THR A 225 13.17 4.35 -12.61
CA THR A 225 12.78 3.66 -13.85
C THR A 225 11.40 3.03 -13.76
N THR A 226 10.86 2.86 -12.56
CA THR A 226 9.51 2.38 -12.28
C THR A 226 9.04 2.90 -10.92
N ILE A 227 7.73 2.98 -10.74
CA ILE A 227 7.11 3.53 -9.53
C ILE A 227 6.15 2.49 -8.94
N VAL A 228 6.15 2.40 -7.60
CA VAL A 228 5.11 1.73 -6.81
C VAL A 228 4.43 2.80 -5.97
N LEU A 229 3.13 2.98 -6.15
CA LEU A 229 2.32 3.97 -5.44
C LEU A 229 1.32 3.27 -4.51
N GLN A 230 1.47 3.49 -3.20
CA GLN A 230 0.51 3.07 -2.20
C GLN A 230 -0.50 4.19 -1.97
N CYS A 231 -1.79 3.86 -2.15
CA CYS A 231 -2.92 4.78 -2.11
C CYS A 231 -3.83 4.52 -0.90
N GLY A 232 -3.27 4.43 0.30
CA GLY A 232 -4.06 4.31 1.52
C GLY A 232 -5.08 5.46 1.64
N ALA A 233 -6.35 5.10 1.79
CA ALA A 233 -7.47 6.03 1.81
C ALA A 233 -7.81 6.54 3.22
N ASP A 234 -7.03 6.20 4.22
CA ASP A 234 -7.14 6.72 5.59
C ASP A 234 -6.54 8.12 5.77
N SER A 235 -5.85 8.63 4.75
CA SER A 235 -5.49 10.05 4.64
C SER A 235 -6.66 10.96 4.26
N LEU A 236 -7.82 10.39 3.88
CA LEU A 236 -9.04 11.16 3.62
C LEU A 236 -9.64 11.74 4.89
N GLY A 237 -10.32 12.87 4.75
CA GLY A 237 -11.18 13.42 5.80
C GLY A 237 -12.29 12.43 6.21
N CYS A 238 -12.72 12.51 7.46
CA CYS A 238 -13.72 11.61 8.04
C CYS A 238 -13.32 10.13 8.07
N ASP A 239 -12.03 9.80 7.96
CA ASP A 239 -11.57 8.45 8.26
C ASP A 239 -11.68 8.16 9.77
N ARG A 240 -11.84 6.89 10.14
CA ARG A 240 -12.02 6.48 11.54
C ARG A 240 -10.73 6.49 12.35
N LEU A 241 -9.59 6.27 11.71
CA LEU A 241 -8.26 6.23 12.34
C LEU A 241 -7.37 7.35 11.83
N GLY A 242 -7.64 7.87 10.62
CA GLY A 242 -6.91 8.96 10.01
C GLY A 242 -7.27 10.33 10.64
N VAL A 243 -6.35 11.26 10.49
CA VAL A 243 -6.47 12.62 11.05
C VAL A 243 -6.12 13.70 10.03
N PHE A 244 -6.09 13.38 8.75
CA PHE A 244 -5.94 14.33 7.66
C PHE A 244 -7.31 14.76 7.12
N ASN A 245 -7.34 15.84 6.36
CA ASN A 245 -8.56 16.40 5.79
C ASN A 245 -8.55 16.37 4.26
N LEU A 246 -7.95 15.33 3.66
CA LEU A 246 -7.93 15.22 2.20
C LEU A 246 -9.32 14.90 1.66
N SER A 247 -9.69 15.56 0.57
CA SER A 247 -10.81 15.15 -0.25
C SER A 247 -10.40 14.03 -1.21
N ILE A 248 -11.39 13.30 -1.75
CA ILE A 248 -11.15 12.31 -2.81
C ILE A 248 -10.47 12.96 -4.04
N ARG A 249 -10.82 14.22 -4.35
CA ARG A 249 -10.18 14.96 -5.44
C ARG A 249 -8.74 15.34 -5.12
N GLY A 250 -8.45 15.74 -3.89
CA GLY A 250 -7.10 16.05 -3.42
C GLY A 250 -6.19 14.84 -3.47
N HIS A 251 -6.69 13.69 -3.01
CA HIS A 251 -5.98 12.41 -3.07
C HIS A 251 -5.72 11.99 -4.52
N GLY A 252 -6.72 12.04 -5.38
CA GLY A 252 -6.58 11.74 -6.82
C GLY A 252 -5.67 12.71 -7.58
N ARG A 253 -5.45 13.96 -7.10
CA ARG A 253 -4.44 14.88 -7.67
C ARG A 253 -3.02 14.33 -7.52
N CYS A 254 -2.73 13.66 -6.39
CA CYS A 254 -1.44 13.01 -6.17
C CYS A 254 -1.24 11.84 -7.15
N VAL A 255 -2.26 10.99 -7.31
CA VAL A 255 -2.25 9.88 -8.28
C VAL A 255 -2.06 10.39 -9.71
N ARG A 256 -2.77 11.45 -10.10
CA ARG A 256 -2.64 12.11 -11.41
C ARG A 256 -1.19 12.54 -11.66
N MET A 257 -0.60 13.25 -10.71
CA MET A 257 0.76 13.73 -10.84
C MET A 257 1.76 12.60 -11.01
N VAL A 258 1.62 11.50 -10.26
CA VAL A 258 2.50 10.34 -10.39
C VAL A 258 2.33 9.66 -11.75
N LYS A 259 1.08 9.49 -12.23
CA LYS A 259 0.80 8.97 -13.56
C LYS A 259 1.46 9.81 -14.67
N GLU A 260 1.40 11.14 -14.56
CA GLU A 260 1.96 12.08 -15.53
C GLU A 260 3.50 12.01 -15.66
N LEU A 261 4.19 11.34 -14.73
CA LEU A 261 5.63 11.06 -14.87
C LEU A 261 5.92 10.09 -16.02
N GLY A 262 4.93 9.33 -16.50
CA GLY A 262 5.04 8.47 -17.69
C GLY A 262 5.95 7.25 -17.50
N LEU A 263 6.17 6.81 -16.26
CA LEU A 263 6.96 5.63 -15.93
C LEU A 263 6.04 4.42 -15.68
N PRO A 264 6.53 3.18 -15.86
CA PRO A 264 5.81 1.99 -15.44
C PRO A 264 5.35 2.12 -13.99
N LEU A 265 4.05 1.91 -13.74
CA LEU A 265 3.41 2.27 -12.48
C LEU A 265 2.60 1.09 -11.91
N LEU A 266 2.99 0.62 -10.73
CA LEU A 266 2.17 -0.25 -9.90
C LEU A 266 1.42 0.59 -8.88
N VAL A 267 0.09 0.52 -8.88
CA VAL A 267 -0.77 1.19 -7.90
C VAL A 267 -1.38 0.13 -6.99
N VAL A 268 -1.25 0.32 -5.70
CA VAL A 268 -1.82 -0.58 -4.69
C VAL A 268 -2.71 0.19 -3.73
N GLY A 269 -3.59 -0.52 -3.04
CA GLY A 269 -4.43 0.04 -1.98
C GLY A 269 -3.63 0.44 -0.76
N GLY A 270 -4.16 0.19 0.41
CA GLY A 270 -3.57 0.50 1.71
C GLY A 270 -4.65 0.58 2.79
N GLY A 271 -4.42 1.41 3.81
CA GLY A 271 -5.39 1.70 4.85
C GLY A 271 -6.66 2.36 4.33
N GLY A 272 -7.62 2.52 5.22
CA GLY A 272 -8.92 3.12 4.95
C GLY A 272 -10.01 2.45 5.78
N TYR A 273 -10.54 3.17 6.75
CA TYR A 273 -11.40 2.61 7.80
C TYR A 273 -12.83 3.15 7.76
N THR A 274 -13.09 4.14 6.91
CA THR A 274 -14.43 4.54 6.50
C THR A 274 -14.72 3.95 5.12
N VAL A 275 -15.09 2.66 5.10
CA VAL A 275 -15.13 1.78 3.89
C VAL A 275 -15.86 2.41 2.70
N ARG A 276 -16.99 3.12 2.94
CA ARG A 276 -17.72 3.82 1.86
C ARG A 276 -16.88 4.91 1.18
N ASN A 277 -15.98 5.56 1.91
CA ASN A 277 -15.09 6.59 1.35
C ASN A 277 -13.91 5.94 0.60
N VAL A 278 -13.41 4.81 1.09
CA VAL A 278 -12.39 3.99 0.41
C VAL A 278 -12.88 3.57 -0.98
N ALA A 279 -14.09 3.01 -1.05
CA ALA A 279 -14.68 2.58 -2.32
C ALA A 279 -14.80 3.74 -3.32
N ARG A 280 -15.23 4.92 -2.86
CA ARG A 280 -15.31 6.14 -3.67
C ARG A 280 -13.93 6.60 -4.15
N CYS A 281 -12.95 6.61 -3.24
CA CYS A 281 -11.59 7.05 -3.53
C CYS A 281 -10.95 6.21 -4.61
N TRP A 282 -10.89 4.90 -4.42
CA TRP A 282 -10.25 4.00 -5.38
C TRP A 282 -11.03 3.88 -6.71
N ALA A 283 -12.36 4.07 -6.69
CA ALA A 283 -13.14 4.21 -7.94
C ALA A 283 -12.74 5.48 -8.70
N TYR A 284 -12.63 6.62 -8.03
CA TYR A 284 -12.19 7.88 -8.64
C TYR A 284 -10.74 7.80 -9.13
N GLU A 285 -9.84 7.22 -8.35
CA GLU A 285 -8.44 7.04 -8.74
C GLU A 285 -8.29 6.09 -9.93
N THR A 286 -9.11 5.05 -10.00
CA THR A 286 -9.19 4.21 -11.21
C THR A 286 -9.61 5.05 -12.42
N ALA A 287 -10.57 5.96 -12.26
CA ALA A 287 -10.95 6.87 -13.34
C ALA A 287 -9.81 7.84 -13.72
N VAL A 288 -9.05 8.35 -12.74
CA VAL A 288 -7.85 9.18 -12.97
C VAL A 288 -6.80 8.39 -13.77
N LEU A 289 -6.52 7.15 -13.38
CA LEU A 289 -5.56 6.29 -14.05
C LEU A 289 -5.97 5.93 -15.49
N LEU A 290 -7.26 5.98 -15.80
CA LEU A 290 -7.83 5.72 -17.12
C LEU A 290 -8.12 7.00 -17.94
N ASP A 291 -7.79 8.21 -17.44
CA ASP A 291 -8.16 9.52 -18.01
C ASP A 291 -9.68 9.71 -18.16
N GLN A 292 -10.45 9.13 -17.24
CA GLN A 292 -11.92 9.18 -17.25
C GLN A 292 -12.50 10.03 -16.10
N GLU A 293 -11.69 10.69 -15.29
CA GLU A 293 -12.13 11.47 -14.13
C GLU A 293 -13.02 12.68 -14.50
N LYS A 294 -12.97 13.12 -15.76
CA LYS A 294 -13.83 14.22 -16.25
C LYS A 294 -15.21 13.76 -16.71
N VAL A 295 -15.35 12.47 -16.99
CA VAL A 295 -16.59 11.89 -17.54
C VAL A 295 -17.30 10.97 -16.55
N ILE A 296 -16.62 10.55 -15.49
CA ILE A 296 -17.25 9.73 -14.43
C ILE A 296 -18.35 10.55 -13.73
N SER A 297 -19.53 9.94 -13.58
CA SER A 297 -20.65 10.59 -12.88
C SER A 297 -20.32 10.84 -11.41
N ASN A 298 -20.76 11.98 -10.89
CA ASN A 298 -20.74 12.22 -9.45
C ASN A 298 -21.85 11.45 -8.71
N GLU A 299 -22.94 11.08 -9.40
CA GLU A 299 -23.98 10.24 -8.82
C GLU A 299 -23.56 8.78 -8.89
N LEU A 300 -23.66 8.07 -7.75
CA LEU A 300 -23.33 6.65 -7.68
C LEU A 300 -24.39 5.84 -8.43
N PRO A 301 -23.98 4.85 -9.24
CA PRO A 301 -24.93 3.99 -9.93
C PRO A 301 -25.67 3.11 -8.92
N TYR A 302 -26.90 2.73 -9.28
CA TYR A 302 -27.64 1.73 -8.51
C TYR A 302 -26.85 0.41 -8.44
N SER A 303 -26.74 -0.12 -7.23
CA SER A 303 -26.08 -1.42 -6.97
C SER A 303 -26.70 -2.04 -5.71
N PRO A 304 -26.52 -3.33 -5.48
CA PRO A 304 -26.95 -3.98 -4.22
C PRO A 304 -26.34 -3.36 -2.96
N TYR A 305 -25.28 -2.61 -3.11
CA TYR A 305 -24.56 -1.95 -2.00
C TYR A 305 -24.92 -0.48 -1.86
N ILE A 306 -25.89 0.08 -2.62
CA ILE A 306 -26.15 1.52 -2.65
C ILE A 306 -26.51 2.08 -1.26
N GLU A 307 -27.24 1.34 -0.45
CA GLU A 307 -27.62 1.72 0.90
C GLU A 307 -26.43 1.93 1.84
N PHE A 308 -25.29 1.33 1.53
CA PHE A 308 -24.06 1.51 2.30
C PHE A 308 -23.50 2.92 2.20
N PHE A 309 -23.90 3.68 1.18
CA PHE A 309 -23.46 5.04 0.93
C PHE A 309 -24.39 6.12 1.52
N TYR A 310 -25.48 5.72 2.20
CA TYR A 310 -26.37 6.63 2.88
C TYR A 310 -25.60 7.56 3.86
N PRO A 311 -25.99 8.86 4.01
CA PRO A 311 -27.07 9.55 3.31
C PRO A 311 -26.68 10.24 2.00
N ASP A 312 -25.41 10.19 1.61
CA ASP A 312 -24.90 10.86 0.42
C ASP A 312 -24.50 9.84 -0.64
N TYR A 313 -25.24 9.81 -1.74
CA TYR A 313 -25.04 8.90 -2.84
C TYR A 313 -24.16 9.49 -3.97
N THR A 314 -23.23 10.37 -3.61
CA THR A 314 -22.28 10.97 -4.55
C THR A 314 -20.89 10.35 -4.46
N LEU A 315 -20.13 10.44 -5.56
CA LEU A 315 -18.72 10.03 -5.62
C LEU A 315 -17.82 10.94 -4.78
N HIS A 316 -18.19 12.24 -4.69
CA HIS A 316 -17.43 13.25 -3.97
C HIS A 316 -18.26 13.85 -2.84
N PRO A 317 -18.45 13.10 -1.72
CA PRO A 317 -19.13 13.63 -0.54
C PRO A 317 -18.29 14.72 0.12
N ASP A 318 -18.93 15.56 0.93
CA ASP A 318 -18.20 16.46 1.81
C ASP A 318 -17.50 15.65 2.93
N LEU A 319 -16.17 15.67 2.92
CA LEU A 319 -15.32 15.00 3.91
C LEU A 319 -14.71 15.99 4.91
N THR A 320 -15.28 17.20 5.01
CA THR A 320 -14.80 18.21 5.94
C THR A 320 -14.91 17.73 7.37
N THR A 321 -13.80 17.75 8.10
CA THR A 321 -13.76 17.45 9.52
C THR A 321 -13.66 18.75 10.33
N LYS A 322 -13.86 18.65 11.65
CA LYS A 322 -13.64 19.77 12.56
C LYS A 322 -12.19 19.93 13.02
N LEU A 323 -11.27 19.13 12.44
CA LEU A 323 -9.84 19.21 12.78
C LEU A 323 -9.21 20.43 12.09
N ASP A 324 -8.68 21.32 12.88
CA ASP A 324 -7.90 22.45 12.38
C ASP A 324 -6.55 21.96 11.82
N ASN A 325 -6.09 22.62 10.76
CA ASN A 325 -4.78 22.31 10.18
C ASN A 325 -3.65 22.79 11.09
N ALA A 326 -3.01 21.87 11.80
CA ALA A 326 -1.88 22.13 12.68
C ALA A 326 -0.54 22.34 11.93
N ASN A 327 -0.53 22.21 10.60
CA ASN A 327 0.64 22.42 9.77
C ASN A 327 0.77 23.91 9.42
N THR A 328 1.85 24.54 9.85
CA THR A 328 2.14 25.92 9.44
C THR A 328 2.92 25.95 8.12
N ARG A 329 2.80 27.02 7.34
CA ARG A 329 3.58 27.21 6.12
C ARG A 329 5.09 27.15 6.38
N GLN A 330 5.53 27.68 7.51
CA GLN A 330 6.96 27.63 7.91
C GLN A 330 7.41 26.20 8.19
N TYR A 331 6.58 25.38 8.83
CA TYR A 331 6.88 23.95 9.06
C TYR A 331 6.99 23.17 7.75
N ILE A 332 6.04 23.34 6.84
CA ILE A 332 6.04 22.68 5.53
C ILE A 332 7.27 23.11 4.71
N GLU A 333 7.64 24.40 4.73
CA GLU A 333 8.82 24.87 4.03
C GLU A 333 10.12 24.31 4.63
N ALA A 334 10.21 24.22 5.95
CA ALA A 334 11.37 23.59 6.62
C ALA A 334 11.50 22.12 6.26
N LEU A 335 10.38 21.35 6.22
CA LEU A 335 10.39 19.97 5.75
C LEU A 335 10.90 19.87 4.32
N ARG A 336 10.36 20.69 3.42
CA ARG A 336 10.74 20.70 2.01
C ARG A 336 12.23 20.99 1.83
N MET A 337 12.75 22.00 2.55
CA MET A 337 14.18 22.33 2.51
C MET A 337 15.05 21.19 3.02
N THR A 338 14.68 20.55 4.13
CA THR A 338 15.41 19.40 4.69
C THR A 338 15.45 18.25 3.70
N VAL A 339 14.34 17.90 3.08
CA VAL A 339 14.27 16.85 2.06
C VAL A 339 15.14 17.21 0.86
N HIS A 340 15.03 18.44 0.35
CA HIS A 340 15.83 18.92 -0.78
C HIS A 340 17.34 18.84 -0.49
N ASP A 341 17.77 19.25 0.69
CA ASP A 341 19.18 19.23 1.09
C ASP A 341 19.72 17.81 1.29
N ASN A 342 18.86 16.89 1.78
CA ASN A 342 19.19 15.47 1.84
C ASN A 342 19.36 14.87 0.43
N LEU A 343 18.46 15.17 -0.50
CA LEU A 343 18.51 14.68 -1.88
C LEU A 343 19.76 15.17 -2.64
N LYS A 344 20.27 16.35 -2.34
CA LYS A 344 21.56 16.85 -2.89
C LYS A 344 22.75 15.97 -2.51
N GLN A 345 22.64 15.18 -1.43
CA GLN A 345 23.72 14.30 -0.99
C GLN A 345 23.73 12.96 -1.74
N LEU A 346 22.75 12.70 -2.61
CA LEU A 346 22.70 11.48 -3.40
C LEU A 346 23.93 11.42 -4.31
N VAL A 347 24.72 10.38 -4.12
CA VAL A 347 25.76 10.00 -5.07
C VAL A 347 25.04 9.34 -6.24
N HIS A 348 25.39 9.73 -7.48
CA HIS A 348 24.72 9.25 -8.68
C HIS A 348 24.52 7.72 -8.64
N ALA A 349 23.32 7.35 -9.06
CA ALA A 349 22.71 6.06 -9.04
C ALA A 349 23.65 4.86 -9.18
N PRO A 350 23.37 3.76 -8.46
CA PRO A 350 24.19 2.57 -8.44
C PRO A 350 24.48 2.14 -9.86
N SER A 351 25.73 1.83 -10.15
CA SER A 351 26.09 1.08 -11.34
C SER A 351 25.55 -0.33 -11.17
N VAL A 352 24.31 -0.54 -11.54
CA VAL A 352 23.73 -1.89 -11.65
C VAL A 352 24.17 -2.44 -12.97
N GLN A 353 24.96 -3.51 -12.93
CA GLN A 353 25.26 -4.27 -14.12
C GLN A 353 23.97 -4.97 -14.56
N PHE A 354 23.39 -4.53 -15.69
CA PHE A 354 22.31 -5.26 -16.32
C PHE A 354 22.87 -6.60 -16.82
N THR A 355 22.32 -7.69 -16.31
CA THR A 355 22.46 -8.98 -16.96
C THR A 355 21.30 -9.11 -17.95
N ASP A 356 21.59 -9.48 -19.19
CA ASP A 356 20.55 -9.81 -20.15
C ASP A 356 19.64 -10.90 -19.58
N VAL A 357 18.32 -10.68 -19.73
CA VAL A 357 17.34 -11.67 -19.32
C VAL A 357 17.51 -12.91 -20.19
N PRO A 358 17.65 -14.12 -19.64
CA PRO A 358 17.68 -15.33 -20.44
C PRO A 358 16.42 -15.43 -21.31
N SER A 359 16.59 -15.73 -22.60
CA SER A 359 15.48 -15.84 -23.56
C SER A 359 14.39 -16.84 -23.13
N ASP A 360 14.77 -17.87 -22.39
CA ASP A 360 13.88 -18.92 -21.90
C ASP A 360 12.89 -18.42 -20.82
N TYR A 361 13.23 -17.32 -20.13
CA TYR A 361 12.34 -16.72 -19.13
C TYR A 361 11.09 -16.10 -19.77
N LEU A 362 11.25 -15.42 -20.91
CA LEU A 362 10.13 -14.83 -21.64
C LEU A 362 9.23 -15.90 -22.27
N ALA A 363 9.80 -17.02 -22.74
CA ALA A 363 9.04 -18.14 -23.27
C ALA A 363 8.15 -18.80 -22.20
N ASN A 364 8.70 -19.02 -21.01
CA ASN A 364 7.95 -19.57 -19.89
C ASN A 364 6.86 -18.62 -19.40
N PHE A 365 7.14 -17.31 -19.34
CA PHE A 365 6.17 -16.30 -18.97
C PHE A 365 4.99 -16.21 -19.96
N CYS A 366 5.26 -16.31 -21.26
CA CYS A 366 4.21 -16.33 -22.29
C CYS A 366 3.35 -17.61 -22.22
N ASN A 367 3.94 -18.74 -21.84
CA ASN A 367 3.19 -19.98 -21.63
C ASN A 367 2.27 -19.90 -20.42
N ASP A 368 2.74 -19.36 -19.29
CA ASP A 368 1.91 -19.11 -18.10
C ASP A 368 0.73 -18.16 -18.40
N LEU A 369 0.96 -17.12 -19.23
CA LEU A 369 -0.10 -16.21 -19.68
C LEU A 369 -1.15 -16.90 -20.56
N ASN A 370 -0.77 -17.92 -21.34
CA ASN A 370 -1.68 -18.65 -22.20
C ASN A 370 -2.49 -19.69 -21.43
N ASP A 371 -1.92 -20.30 -20.39
CA ASP A 371 -2.60 -21.27 -19.53
C ASP A 371 -3.75 -20.61 -18.73
N ASP A 372 -3.55 -19.37 -18.27
CA ASP A 372 -4.59 -18.60 -17.59
C ASP A 372 -5.71 -18.08 -18.53
N ARG A 373 -5.48 -18.04 -19.85
CA ARG A 373 -6.47 -17.59 -20.84
C ARG A 373 -7.43 -18.69 -21.28
N GLU A 374 -7.08 -19.96 -21.11
CA GLU A 374 -7.86 -21.11 -21.61
C GLU A 374 -8.90 -21.64 -20.62
N LYS A 375 -9.02 -21.06 -19.43
CA LYS A 375 -10.08 -21.41 -18.48
C LYS A 375 -11.19 -20.36 -18.53
N PRO A 376 -12.28 -20.61 -19.30
CA PRO A 376 -13.45 -19.74 -19.24
C PRO A 376 -14.04 -19.75 -17.83
N ASN A 377 -14.62 -18.60 -17.45
CA ASN A 377 -15.33 -18.41 -16.19
C ASN A 377 -16.47 -19.45 -16.00
N GLU A 378 -16.22 -20.59 -15.41
CA GLU A 378 -17.24 -21.54 -14.99
C GLU A 378 -17.77 -21.28 -13.56
N LEU A 379 -17.59 -20.10 -13.00
CA LEU A 379 -17.93 -19.85 -11.60
C LEU A 379 -18.93 -18.70 -11.35
N PHE A 380 -19.76 -18.34 -12.30
CA PHE A 380 -20.97 -17.51 -12.04
C PHE A 380 -22.09 -17.87 -13.01
N VAL A 381 -22.60 -19.10 -12.91
CA VAL A 381 -23.98 -19.42 -13.25
C VAL A 381 -24.58 -20.02 -11.99
N GLU A 382 -25.17 -19.20 -11.14
CA GLU A 382 -26.20 -19.66 -10.22
C GLU A 382 -27.38 -20.10 -11.07
N GLU A 383 -27.62 -21.38 -11.13
CA GLU A 383 -28.89 -21.93 -11.66
C GLU A 383 -30.02 -21.36 -10.78
N GLU A 384 -30.78 -20.45 -11.33
CA GLU A 384 -32.11 -20.11 -10.80
C GLU A 384 -32.97 -21.39 -10.87
N GLN A 385 -33.15 -22.05 -9.74
CA GLN A 385 -34.13 -23.10 -9.60
C GLN A 385 -35.52 -22.43 -9.61
N GLU A 386 -36.25 -22.63 -10.70
CA GLU A 386 -37.70 -22.31 -10.76
C GLU A 386 -38.44 -23.03 -9.63
N PRO A 387 -39.35 -22.35 -8.92
CA PRO A 387 -40.20 -23.02 -7.94
C PRO A 387 -41.21 -23.92 -8.65
N THR A 388 -41.07 -25.21 -8.48
CA THR A 388 -42.09 -26.18 -8.88
C THR A 388 -43.39 -25.90 -8.11
N ALA A 389 -44.43 -25.52 -8.85
CA ALA A 389 -45.78 -25.43 -8.35
C ALA A 389 -46.33 -26.82 -7.94
N ALA A 390 -46.83 -26.92 -6.71
CA ALA A 390 -47.85 -27.90 -6.27
C ALA A 390 -48.75 -27.25 -5.23
#